data_3018ebab6837253c0ed9b20ba1d078f0
#
_entry.id   3018ebab6837253c0ed9b20ba1d078f0
#
_cell.length_a   1.000
_cell.length_b   1.000
_cell.length_c   1.000
_cell.angle_alpha   90.00
_cell.angle_beta   90.00
_cell.angle_gamma   90.00
#
_symmetry.space_group_name_H-M   'P 1'
#
loop_
_entity.id
_entity.type
_entity.pdbx_description
1 polymer ?
#
loop_
_entity_poly.entity_id
_entity_poly.type
_entity_poly.pdbx_seq_one_letter_code
_entity_poly.pdbx_strand_id
1 'polypeptide(L)'
;MAVGKGDGSSSNNGNDRGRGGYVDPRFKRLLWYLIASTRGGINRARILELVNSHPANANKIAQELKLDYKTIIHHLEVLSKNGLVITDNEDTYATYFLTPLMEKNYDSFVEILVKFGKK
;
A
#
# COMPACT_ATOMS: atom_id res chain seq x y z
N MET A 1 -13.67 15.34 20.93
CA MET A 1 -13.61 14.70 21.21
C MET A 1 -13.75 14.08 20.88
N ALA A 2 -13.45 14.24 20.58
CA ALA A 2 -13.33 13.44 20.74
C ALA A 2 -13.37 12.94 20.44
N VAL A 3 -13.09 13.43 20.36
CA VAL A 3 -12.88 12.76 20.56
C VAL A 3 -12.75 12.34 20.55
N GLY A 4 -12.50 12.59 20.40
CA GLY A 4 -12.25 12.11 20.94
C GLY A 4 -11.98 11.78 20.86
N LYS A 5 -11.81 12.05 20.98
CA LYS A 5 -11.36 11.68 21.49
C LYS A 5 -11.18 11.24 21.59
N GLY A 6 -10.92 11.51 21.32
CA GLY A 6 -10.57 11.11 21.90
C GLY A 6 -10.16 10.90 21.84
N ASP A 7 -9.91 11.22 21.96
CA ASP A 7 -9.35 10.83 22.40
C ASP A 7 -9.05 10.59 22.49
N GLY A 8 -8.85 10.79 22.34
CA GLY A 8 -8.41 10.55 22.89
C GLY A 8 -7.92 10.44 22.90
N SER A 9 -7.66 10.65 23.01
CA SER A 9 -7.04 10.42 23.39
C SER A 9 -6.51 10.19 23.40
N SER A 10 -6.20 10.37 23.40
CA SER A 10 -5.50 10.10 23.63
C SER A 10 -4.92 9.80 23.69
N SER A 11 -4.55 9.96 23.70
CA SER A 11 -3.78 9.63 23.84
C SER A 11 -3.16 9.23 23.83
N ASN A 12 -2.74 9.34 23.92
CA ASN A 12 -1.98 8.98 23.84
C ASN A 12 -1.37 8.60 23.76
N ASN A 13 -1.05 8.76 23.83
CA ASN A 13 -0.33 8.50 23.61
C ASN A 13 0.36 8.33 23.24
N GLY A 14 0.73 8.34 23.21
CA GLY A 14 1.42 8.31 22.76
C GLY A 14 2.01 8.25 22.16
N ASN A 15 2.29 8.24 22.05
CA ASN A 15 2.84 8.22 21.33
C ASN A 15 3.11 8.27 20.50
N ASP A 16 3.34 8.34 20.23
CA ASP A 16 3.52 8.48 19.34
C ASP A 16 3.78 8.73 18.65
N ARG A 17 4.16 8.84 18.45
CA ARG A 17 4.37 9.13 17.78
C ARG A 17 4.33 9.52 16.71
N GLY A 18 4.51 9.81 16.59
CA GLY A 18 4.47 10.36 15.54
C GLY A 18 3.75 10.18 14.38
N ARG A 19 3.88 9.56 13.82
CA ARG A 19 3.28 9.48 12.84
C ARG A 19 2.11 8.99 12.93
N GLY A 20 1.39 9.19 12.69
CA GLY A 20 0.29 8.72 12.57
C GLY A 20 -0.33 7.98 13.44
N GLY A 21 0.16 7.50 14.14
CA GLY A 21 -0.44 6.87 15.14
C GLY A 21 -0.93 5.51 14.95
N TYR A 22 -2.17 5.30 14.88
CA TYR A 22 -2.72 3.98 14.94
C TYR A 22 -2.43 3.12 13.71
N VAL A 23 -1.94 1.93 13.94
CA VAL A 23 -1.73 0.93 12.89
C VAL A 23 -2.75 -0.17 13.07
N ASP A 24 -3.59 -0.38 12.07
CA ASP A 24 -4.61 -1.43 12.13
C ASP A 24 -3.95 -2.80 11.98
N PRO A 25 -4.01 -3.65 13.00
CA PRO A 25 -3.37 -4.97 12.91
C PRO A 25 -3.91 -5.82 11.78
N ARG A 26 -5.19 -5.64 11.43
CA ARG A 26 -5.77 -6.42 10.35
C ARG A 26 -5.18 -6.00 9.01
N PHE A 27 -4.97 -4.71 8.83
CA PHE A 27 -4.37 -4.24 7.60
C PHE A 27 -2.91 -4.68 7.51
N LYS A 28 -2.22 -4.67 8.63
CA LYS A 28 -0.83 -5.13 8.65
C LYS A 28 -0.74 -6.60 8.28
N ARG A 29 -1.66 -7.43 8.77
CA ARG A 29 -1.70 -8.84 8.40
C ARG A 29 -2.00 -9.02 6.92
N LEU A 30 -2.88 -8.19 6.38
CA LEU A 30 -3.19 -8.23 4.96
C LEU A 30 -1.97 -7.91 4.13
N LEU A 31 -1.23 -6.87 4.51
CA LEU A 31 0.01 -6.52 3.83
C LEU A 31 0.99 -7.68 3.86
N TRP A 32 1.14 -8.28 5.03
CA TRP A 32 2.03 -9.43 5.18
C TRP A 32 1.64 -10.52 4.18
N TYR A 33 0.36 -10.84 4.16
CA TYR A 33 -0.13 -11.87 3.26
C TYR A 33 0.16 -11.54 1.80
N LEU A 34 -0.18 -10.33 1.39
CA LEU A 34 -0.05 -9.95 -0.01
C LEU A 34 1.41 -9.83 -0.47
N ILE A 35 2.30 -9.47 0.43
CA ILE A 35 3.68 -9.17 0.08
C ILE A 35 4.63 -10.32 0.44
N ALA A 36 4.46 -10.89 1.60
CA ALA A 36 5.43 -11.86 2.11
C ALA A 36 5.02 -13.30 1.91
N SER A 37 3.72 -13.59 1.88
CA SER A 37 3.25 -14.96 1.93
C SER A 37 2.80 -15.52 0.59
N THR A 38 2.66 -14.68 -0.42
CA THR A 38 2.15 -15.17 -1.71
C THR A 38 3.18 -15.00 -2.78
N ARG A 39 2.98 -15.77 -3.86
CA ARG A 39 3.93 -15.82 -4.94
C ARG A 39 4.16 -14.48 -5.63
N GLY A 40 3.16 -13.67 -5.78
CA GLY A 40 3.29 -12.40 -6.46
C GLY A 40 3.79 -11.26 -5.59
N GLY A 41 4.22 -11.56 -4.36
CA GLY A 41 4.52 -10.52 -3.39
C GLY A 41 5.60 -9.54 -3.81
N ILE A 42 6.67 -10.05 -4.40
CA ILE A 42 7.78 -9.20 -4.83
C ILE A 42 7.31 -8.17 -5.87
N ASN A 43 6.57 -8.63 -6.85
CA ASN A 43 6.10 -7.71 -7.89
C ASN A 43 5.07 -6.74 -7.35
N ARG A 44 4.22 -7.18 -6.43
CA ARG A 44 3.28 -6.25 -5.79
C ARG A 44 4.02 -5.19 -4.98
N ALA A 45 5.11 -5.59 -4.31
CA ALA A 45 5.93 -4.62 -3.59
C ALA A 45 6.53 -3.60 -4.53
N ARG A 46 7.03 -4.05 -5.68
CA ARG A 46 7.60 -3.14 -6.67
C ARG A 46 6.57 -2.15 -7.18
N ILE A 47 5.36 -2.62 -7.41
CA ILE A 47 4.27 -1.75 -7.85
C ILE A 47 3.96 -0.70 -6.79
N LEU A 48 3.85 -1.12 -5.54
CA LEU A 48 3.54 -0.17 -4.46
C LEU A 48 4.63 0.87 -4.29
N GLU A 49 5.88 0.45 -4.40
CA GLU A 49 6.99 1.40 -4.30
C GLU A 49 6.96 2.41 -5.45
N LEU A 50 6.68 1.94 -6.66
CA LEU A 50 6.63 2.83 -7.81
C LEU A 50 5.49 3.84 -7.66
N VAL A 51 4.31 3.35 -7.31
CA VAL A 51 3.13 4.22 -7.18
C VAL A 51 3.32 5.23 -6.04
N ASN A 52 4.01 4.82 -4.98
CA ASN A 52 4.34 5.75 -3.91
C ASN A 52 5.27 6.85 -4.39
N SER A 53 6.21 6.48 -5.23
CA SER A 53 7.17 7.44 -5.78
C SER A 53 6.49 8.41 -6.75
N HIS A 54 5.69 7.88 -7.65
CA HIS A 54 4.91 8.69 -8.57
C HIS A 54 3.73 7.88 -9.10
N PRO A 55 2.54 8.42 -8.99
CA PRO A 55 1.36 7.72 -9.54
C PRO A 55 1.50 7.54 -11.05
N ALA A 56 0.95 6.46 -11.55
CA ALA A 56 1.09 6.14 -12.98
C ALA A 56 -0.04 5.22 -13.41
N ASN A 57 -0.27 5.15 -14.72
CA ASN A 57 -1.26 4.20 -15.23
C ASN A 57 -0.61 2.82 -15.39
N ALA A 58 -1.43 1.81 -15.66
CA ALA A 58 -0.95 0.43 -15.71
C ALA A 58 0.10 0.23 -16.79
N ASN A 59 -0.07 0.89 -17.92
CA ASN A 59 0.86 0.75 -19.02
C ASN A 59 2.25 1.27 -18.64
N LYS A 60 2.27 2.43 -17.99
CA LYS A 60 3.52 3.02 -17.54
C LYS A 60 4.18 2.16 -16.47
N ILE A 61 3.39 1.63 -15.56
CA ILE A 61 3.92 0.75 -14.52
C ILE A 61 4.58 -0.47 -15.16
N ALA A 62 3.90 -1.07 -16.14
CA ALA A 62 4.43 -2.24 -16.83
C ALA A 62 5.75 -1.91 -17.52
N GLN A 63 5.81 -0.76 -18.18
CA GLN A 63 7.04 -0.34 -18.86
C GLN A 63 8.17 -0.12 -17.87
N GLU A 64 7.92 0.58 -16.80
CA GLU A 64 8.98 0.92 -15.85
C GLU A 64 9.49 -0.30 -15.09
N LEU A 65 8.61 -1.22 -14.76
CA LEU A 65 9.01 -2.42 -14.04
C LEU A 65 9.46 -3.53 -14.97
N LYS A 66 9.28 -3.35 -16.26
CA LYS A 66 9.65 -4.35 -17.27
C LYS A 66 8.92 -5.66 -17.04
N LEU A 67 7.63 -5.52 -16.77
CA LEU A 67 6.75 -6.67 -16.57
C LEU A 67 5.63 -6.62 -17.59
N ASP A 68 5.10 -7.80 -17.87
CA ASP A 68 4.00 -7.94 -18.79
C ASP A 68 2.78 -7.16 -18.32
N TYR A 69 2.09 -6.52 -19.26
CA TYR A 69 0.92 -5.70 -18.93
C TYR A 69 -0.16 -6.51 -18.22
N LYS A 70 -0.42 -7.73 -18.69
CA LYS A 70 -1.45 -8.55 -18.05
C LYS A 70 -1.09 -8.90 -16.63
N THR A 71 0.19 -9.14 -16.37
CA THR A 71 0.68 -9.41 -15.04
C THR A 71 0.44 -8.19 -14.13
N ILE A 72 0.74 -7.02 -14.65
CA ILE A 72 0.52 -5.78 -13.89
C ILE A 72 -0.96 -5.59 -13.60
N ILE A 73 -1.81 -5.78 -14.60
CA ILE A 73 -3.26 -5.64 -14.40
C ILE A 73 -3.75 -6.59 -13.32
N HIS A 74 -3.28 -7.83 -13.35
CA HIS A 74 -3.68 -8.80 -12.33
C HIS A 74 -3.29 -8.31 -10.93
N HIS A 75 -2.06 -7.86 -10.77
CA HIS A 75 -1.62 -7.38 -9.47
C HIS A 75 -2.36 -6.12 -9.03
N LEU A 76 -2.61 -5.22 -9.96
CA LEU A 76 -3.35 -4.00 -9.63
C LEU A 76 -4.77 -4.32 -9.19
N GLU A 77 -5.39 -5.33 -9.82
CA GLU A 77 -6.72 -5.76 -9.40
C GLU A 77 -6.71 -6.29 -7.97
N VAL A 78 -5.72 -7.11 -7.65
CA VAL A 78 -5.59 -7.64 -6.30
C VAL A 78 -5.37 -6.50 -5.30
N LEU A 79 -4.47 -5.59 -5.63
CA LEU A 79 -4.18 -4.47 -4.73
C LEU A 79 -5.38 -3.54 -4.57
N SER A 80 -6.09 -3.29 -5.66
CA SER A 80 -7.26 -2.43 -5.63
C SER A 80 -8.39 -3.04 -4.81
N LYS A 81 -8.63 -4.32 -5.02
CA LYS A 81 -9.65 -5.06 -4.31
C LYS A 81 -9.42 -5.07 -2.81
N ASN A 82 -8.17 -5.04 -2.42
CA ASN A 82 -7.80 -5.07 -1.00
C ASN A 82 -7.53 -3.70 -0.40
N GLY A 83 -7.83 -2.65 -1.14
CA GLY A 83 -7.75 -1.30 -0.58
C GLY A 83 -6.36 -0.70 -0.51
N LEU A 84 -5.42 -1.18 -1.31
CA LEU A 84 -4.08 -0.65 -1.29
C LEU A 84 -3.86 0.43 -2.35
N VAL A 85 -4.53 0.30 -3.50
CA VAL A 85 -4.43 1.33 -4.55
C VAL A 85 -5.83 1.70 -5.03
N ILE A 86 -5.94 2.86 -5.65
CA ILE A 86 -7.20 3.36 -6.18
C ILE A 86 -6.89 4.15 -7.45
N THR A 87 -7.87 4.23 -8.35
CA THR A 87 -7.71 5.00 -9.58
C THR A 87 -8.50 6.29 -9.51
N ASP A 88 -8.10 7.26 -10.33
CA ASP A 88 -8.80 8.53 -10.42
C ASP A 88 -10.08 8.44 -11.26
N ASN A 89 -10.21 7.39 -12.08
CA ASN A 89 -11.43 7.14 -12.85
C ASN A 89 -11.39 5.70 -13.35
N GLU A 90 -12.35 5.32 -14.19
CA GLU A 90 -12.42 3.93 -14.66
C GLU A 90 -11.94 3.74 -16.09
N ASP A 91 -11.26 4.72 -16.60
CA ASP A 91 -10.69 4.67 -17.91
C ASP A 91 -9.55 3.67 -17.96
N THR A 92 -9.27 3.14 -19.14
CA THR A 92 -8.13 2.25 -19.37
C THR A 92 -6.80 2.89 -18.97
N TYR A 93 -6.71 4.20 -19.13
CA TYR A 93 -5.48 4.92 -18.81
C TYR A 93 -5.53 5.62 -17.48
N ALA A 94 -6.43 5.16 -16.60
CA ALA A 94 -6.55 5.76 -15.26
C ALA A 94 -5.24 5.66 -14.50
N THR A 95 -4.95 6.69 -13.74
CA THR A 95 -3.75 6.74 -12.91
C THR A 95 -4.03 6.06 -11.59
N TYR A 96 -3.09 5.25 -11.13
CA TYR A 96 -3.19 4.57 -9.85
C TYR A 96 -2.46 5.35 -8.78
N PHE A 97 -3.08 5.40 -7.59
CA PHE A 97 -2.54 6.09 -6.42
C PHE A 97 -2.62 5.14 -5.24
N LEU A 98 -1.78 5.33 -4.25
CA LEU A 98 -1.97 4.64 -2.98
C LEU A 98 -3.23 5.19 -2.33
N THR A 99 -4.00 4.31 -1.68
CA THR A 99 -5.13 4.77 -0.89
C THR A 99 -4.62 5.49 0.36
N PRO A 100 -5.45 6.34 0.98
CA PRO A 100 -5.05 6.93 2.26
C PRO A 100 -4.69 5.89 3.30
N LEU A 101 -5.40 4.76 3.30
CA LEU A 101 -5.11 3.68 4.22
C LEU A 101 -3.71 3.12 3.99
N MET A 102 -3.34 2.91 2.72
CA MET A 102 -2.01 2.40 2.42
C MET A 102 -0.93 3.42 2.76
N GLU A 103 -1.19 4.70 2.48
CA GLU A 103 -0.23 5.74 2.84
C GLU A 103 0.03 5.77 4.33
N LYS A 104 -1.03 5.65 5.10
CA LYS A 104 -0.93 5.66 6.55
C LYS A 104 -0.13 4.48 7.08
N ASN A 105 -0.17 3.37 6.38
CA ASN A 105 0.50 2.14 6.80
C ASN A 105 1.76 1.83 6.01
N TYR A 106 2.28 2.81 5.29
CA TYR A 106 3.43 2.57 4.43
C TYR A 106 4.66 2.12 5.23
N ASP A 107 4.83 2.62 6.45
CA ASP A 107 5.96 2.20 7.28
C ASP A 107 5.89 0.71 7.62
N SER A 108 4.68 0.18 7.82
CA SER A 108 4.50 -1.25 8.03
C SER A 108 4.93 -2.05 6.81
N PHE A 109 4.61 -1.52 5.64
CA PHE A 109 5.02 -2.15 4.38
C PHE A 109 6.55 -2.20 4.28
N VAL A 110 7.21 -1.09 4.60
CA VAL A 110 8.68 -1.03 4.57
C VAL A 110 9.28 -2.05 5.54
N GLU A 111 8.69 -2.18 6.73
CA GLU A 111 9.16 -3.17 7.69
C GLU A 111 9.09 -4.58 7.14
N ILE A 112 8.00 -4.88 6.43
CA ILE A 112 7.83 -6.21 5.84
C ILE A 112 8.92 -6.45 4.80
N LEU A 113 9.19 -5.45 3.97
CA LEU A 113 10.23 -5.58 2.95
C LEU A 113 11.59 -5.85 3.57
N VAL A 114 11.90 -5.14 4.64
CA VAL A 114 13.17 -5.33 5.31
C VAL A 114 13.28 -6.75 5.86
N LYS A 115 12.21 -7.25 6.47
CA LYS A 115 12.23 -8.58 7.06
C LYS A 115 12.29 -9.69 6.04
N PHE A 116 11.68 -9.49 4.88
CA PHE A 116 11.58 -10.57 3.93
C PHE A 116 12.47 -10.42 2.75
N GLY A 117 13.48 -9.65 2.91
CA GLY A 117 14.52 -9.81 1.99
C GLY A 117 14.39 -9.10 0.70
N LYS A 118 13.69 -8.04 0.69
CA LYS A 118 13.81 -7.27 -0.46
C LYS A 118 15.22 -6.76 -0.48
N LYS A 119 15.82 -6.62 0.42
CA LYS A 119 17.15 -6.23 0.46
C LYS A 119 17.56 -5.41 -0.52
#